data_d9a61cee2ff578cbb8a7bca1cdc78f44
#
_entry.id   d9a61cee2ff578cbb8a7bca1cdc78f44
#
_cell.length_a   1.000
_cell.length_b   1.000
_cell.length_c   1.000
_cell.angle_alpha   90.00
_cell.angle_beta   90.00
_cell.angle_gamma   90.00
#
_symmetry.space_group_name_H-M   'P 1'
#
loop_
_entity.id
_entity.type
_entity.pdbx_description
1 polymer ?
#
loop_
_entity_poly.entity_id
_entity_poly.type
_entity_poly.pdbx_seq_one_letter_code
_entity_poly.pdbx_strand_id
1 'polypeptide(L)'
;MKLQRISEHVWIFPFNSSKDRPNLGYICGAKMALAVDAGHSSAHVEEFYDAVKAEGLPLPDITVITHWHWDHTYGMHAVNGKTMARTETNVKLAQIRREMSREPAKVREFLNSDPTVRREYAGGVPVIVVPADENIQEDRIIDLGGVTAELIIAESPHTDDALLVYVPEDNVLFVGDAQLGEFPSWKMDWDKMAAFAKKVQRIDAGVIIDGHWKPYTKEEFLAEIG
;
A
#
# COMPACT_ATOMS: atom_id res chain seq x y z
N MET A 1 9.83 4.25 14.23
CA MET A 1 10.01 5.42 13.32
C MET A 1 8.98 6.48 13.64
N LYS A 2 9.00 7.65 12.97
CA LYS A 2 8.00 8.72 13.15
C LYS A 2 7.25 8.93 11.85
N LEU A 3 6.01 9.43 11.92
CA LEU A 3 5.32 9.95 10.75
C LEU A 3 6.09 11.12 10.15
N GLN A 4 6.13 11.17 8.84
CA GLN A 4 6.62 12.31 8.05
C GLN A 4 5.42 13.02 7.44
N ARG A 5 5.23 14.29 7.76
CA ARG A 5 4.17 15.10 7.16
C ARG A 5 4.58 15.49 5.73
N ILE A 6 3.69 15.24 4.78
CA ILE A 6 3.88 15.54 3.35
C ILE A 6 3.18 16.85 2.98
N SER A 7 1.93 17.02 3.48
CA SER A 7 1.09 18.17 3.16
C SER A 7 0.16 18.48 4.33
N GLU A 8 -0.93 19.23 4.11
CA GLU A 8 -1.86 19.60 5.17
C GLU A 8 -2.57 18.39 5.78
N HIS A 9 -3.05 17.47 4.93
CA HIS A 9 -3.85 16.31 5.33
C HIS A 9 -3.14 14.97 5.15
N VAL A 10 -1.89 14.95 4.61
CA VAL A 10 -1.19 13.72 4.23
C VAL A 10 0.10 13.53 4.99
N TRP A 11 0.31 12.32 5.52
CA TRP A 11 1.54 11.84 6.14
C TRP A 11 1.94 10.50 5.55
N ILE A 12 3.19 10.11 5.73
CA ILE A 12 3.69 8.76 5.50
C ILE A 12 4.38 8.22 6.75
N PHE A 13 4.24 6.92 6.99
CA PHE A 13 5.14 6.16 7.84
C PHE A 13 6.21 5.57 6.93
N PRO A 14 7.48 6.05 7.01
CA PRO A 14 8.48 5.80 5.98
C PRO A 14 8.86 4.32 5.84
N PHE A 15 9.21 3.93 4.63
CA PHE A 15 9.69 2.57 4.32
C PHE A 15 10.93 2.17 5.14
N ASN A 16 11.09 0.87 5.34
CA ASN A 16 12.22 0.29 6.04
C ASN A 16 12.78 -0.90 5.24
N SER A 17 13.79 -0.65 4.44
CA SER A 17 14.43 -1.66 3.59
C SER A 17 15.02 -2.85 4.35
N SER A 18 15.35 -2.70 5.64
CA SER A 18 15.89 -3.80 6.44
C SER A 18 14.88 -4.92 6.69
N LYS A 19 13.59 -4.60 6.65
CA LYS A 19 12.46 -5.51 6.90
C LYS A 19 11.49 -5.58 5.73
N ASP A 20 11.83 -4.98 4.59
CA ASP A 20 10.95 -4.88 3.42
C ASP A 20 9.57 -4.32 3.78
N ARG A 21 9.56 -3.24 4.55
CA ARG A 21 8.33 -2.57 4.98
C ARG A 21 8.12 -1.34 4.09
N PRO A 22 7.01 -1.27 3.32
CA PRO A 22 6.74 -0.14 2.46
C PRO A 22 6.38 1.13 3.24
N ASN A 23 6.32 2.25 2.53
CA ASN A 23 5.64 3.44 3.02
C ASN A 23 4.18 3.11 3.32
N LEU A 24 3.67 3.50 4.49
CA LEU A 24 2.23 3.49 4.76
C LEU A 24 1.72 4.92 4.70
N GLY A 25 0.73 5.15 3.84
CA GLY A 25 0.07 6.44 3.74
C GLY A 25 -0.92 6.66 4.88
N TYR A 26 -1.09 7.93 5.27
CA TYR A 26 -2.12 8.34 6.21
C TYR A 26 -2.72 9.67 5.75
N ILE A 27 -4.04 9.71 5.62
CA ILE A 27 -4.81 10.89 5.18
C ILE A 27 -5.85 11.19 6.25
N CYS A 28 -5.86 12.42 6.76
CA CYS A 28 -6.76 12.81 7.85
C CYS A 28 -7.70 13.95 7.44
N GLY A 29 -8.99 13.64 7.33
CA GLY A 29 -10.05 14.63 7.18
C GLY A 29 -10.74 14.95 8.51
N ALA A 30 -11.70 15.87 8.47
CA ALA A 30 -12.48 16.26 9.66
C ALA A 30 -13.50 15.20 10.11
N LYS A 31 -13.88 14.25 9.23
CA LYS A 31 -14.88 13.21 9.52
C LYS A 31 -14.24 11.87 9.83
N MET A 32 -13.21 11.49 9.10
CA MET A 32 -12.53 10.20 9.21
C MET A 32 -11.09 10.26 8.70
N ALA A 33 -10.30 9.26 9.06
CA ALA A 33 -8.95 9.06 8.56
C ALA A 33 -8.87 7.79 7.70
N LEU A 34 -7.98 7.82 6.70
CA LEU A 34 -7.72 6.72 5.78
C LEU A 34 -6.23 6.37 5.78
N ALA A 35 -5.91 5.08 5.84
CA ALA A 35 -4.57 4.58 5.59
C ALA A 35 -4.44 4.02 4.17
N VAL A 36 -3.28 4.17 3.57
CA VAL A 36 -2.88 3.52 2.31
C VAL A 36 -1.89 2.43 2.65
N ASP A 37 -2.27 1.18 2.34
CA ASP A 37 -1.63 -0.08 2.69
C ASP A 37 -1.64 -0.44 4.19
N ALA A 38 -1.60 -1.75 4.42
CA ALA A 38 -1.63 -2.35 5.76
C ALA A 38 -0.25 -2.86 6.21
N GLY A 39 0.75 -2.74 5.36
CA GLY A 39 2.11 -3.15 5.66
C GLY A 39 2.32 -4.66 5.75
N HIS A 40 3.54 -5.03 6.13
CA HIS A 40 4.10 -6.38 6.03
C HIS A 40 3.58 -7.33 7.12
N SER A 41 3.20 -6.82 8.29
CA SER A 41 2.82 -7.64 9.44
C SER A 41 2.04 -6.85 10.48
N SER A 42 1.48 -7.53 11.48
CA SER A 42 0.90 -6.87 12.66
C SER A 42 1.89 -5.97 13.40
N ALA A 43 3.16 -6.34 13.45
CA ALA A 43 4.19 -5.51 14.09
C ALA A 43 4.44 -4.20 13.32
N HIS A 44 4.32 -4.22 11.99
CA HIS A 44 4.40 -3.00 11.19
C HIS A 44 3.20 -2.08 11.46
N VAL A 45 1.99 -2.64 11.51
CA VAL A 45 0.76 -1.89 11.85
C VAL A 45 0.85 -1.27 13.25
N GLU A 46 1.34 -2.03 14.24
CA GLU A 46 1.51 -1.55 15.61
C GLU A 46 2.45 -0.34 15.68
N GLU A 47 3.62 -0.43 15.05
CA GLU A 47 4.59 0.67 15.00
C GLU A 47 4.03 1.89 14.24
N PHE A 48 3.26 1.68 13.17
CA PHE A 48 2.56 2.74 12.45
C PHE A 48 1.53 3.43 13.34
N TYR A 49 0.69 2.68 14.03
CA TYR A 49 -0.34 3.24 14.90
C TYR A 49 0.23 3.96 16.13
N ASP A 50 1.35 3.49 16.64
CA ASP A 50 2.06 4.21 17.71
C ASP A 50 2.60 5.55 17.21
N ALA A 51 3.07 5.62 15.96
CA ALA A 51 3.49 6.88 15.35
C ALA A 51 2.30 7.82 15.10
N VAL A 52 1.15 7.30 14.65
CA VAL A 52 -0.11 8.08 14.49
C VAL A 52 -0.56 8.67 15.82
N LYS A 53 -0.60 7.87 16.88
CA LYS A 53 -0.97 8.32 18.23
C LYS A 53 0.01 9.35 18.79
N ALA A 54 1.31 9.21 18.50
CA ALA A 54 2.33 10.14 18.98
C ALA A 54 2.17 11.55 18.37
N GLU A 55 1.58 11.66 17.18
CA GLU A 55 1.19 12.94 16.54
C GLU A 55 -0.18 13.45 17.03
N GLY A 56 -0.87 12.73 17.91
CA GLY A 56 -2.22 13.08 18.40
C GLY A 56 -3.31 12.88 17.36
N LEU A 57 -3.06 12.07 16.33
CA LEU A 57 -3.98 11.80 15.24
C LEU A 57 -4.88 10.59 15.56
N PRO A 58 -6.14 10.53 15.03
CA PRO A 58 -7.00 9.37 15.19
C PRO A 58 -6.46 8.15 14.43
N LEU A 59 -6.83 6.94 14.85
CA LEU A 59 -6.54 5.74 14.05
C LEU A 59 -7.38 5.77 12.78
N PRO A 60 -6.87 5.18 11.66
CA PRO A 60 -7.63 5.11 10.42
C PRO A 60 -8.98 4.38 10.61
N ASP A 61 -10.04 4.91 10.00
CA ASP A 61 -11.35 4.27 9.93
C ASP A 61 -11.41 3.32 8.72
N ILE A 62 -10.58 3.58 7.72
CA ILE A 62 -10.48 2.82 6.47
C ILE A 62 -9.01 2.60 6.14
N THR A 63 -8.69 1.39 5.66
CA THR A 63 -7.39 1.09 5.03
C THR A 63 -7.63 0.63 3.61
N VAL A 64 -7.04 1.32 2.63
CA VAL A 64 -7.10 1.00 1.20
C VAL A 64 -5.80 0.32 0.79
N ILE A 65 -5.91 -0.80 0.08
CA ILE A 65 -4.77 -1.61 -0.36
C ILE A 65 -4.45 -1.30 -1.82
N THR A 66 -3.18 -1.01 -2.10
CA THR A 66 -2.71 -0.69 -3.44
C THR A 66 -2.59 -1.92 -4.34
N HIS A 67 -2.12 -3.05 -3.82
CA HIS A 67 -2.00 -4.33 -4.53
C HIS A 67 -1.78 -5.51 -3.56
N TRP A 68 -1.76 -6.75 -4.07
CA TRP A 68 -1.83 -7.97 -3.26
C TRP A 68 -0.55 -8.40 -2.54
N HIS A 69 0.64 -7.85 -2.80
CA HIS A 69 1.88 -8.34 -2.24
C HIS A 69 1.89 -8.30 -0.70
N TRP A 70 2.68 -9.20 -0.11
CA TRP A 70 2.68 -9.50 1.32
C TRP A 70 3.03 -8.30 2.19
N ASP A 71 3.98 -7.50 1.75
CA ASP A 71 4.47 -6.33 2.46
C ASP A 71 3.47 -5.18 2.49
N HIS A 72 2.46 -5.17 1.60
CA HIS A 72 1.34 -4.24 1.59
C HIS A 72 0.09 -4.77 2.28
N THR A 73 -0.04 -6.11 2.45
CA THR A 73 -1.33 -6.74 2.80
C THR A 73 -1.33 -7.59 4.07
N TYR A 74 -0.19 -8.19 4.49
CA TYR A 74 -0.23 -9.17 5.58
C TYR A 74 -0.45 -8.54 6.96
N GLY A 75 -0.39 -7.21 7.08
CA GLY A 75 -0.84 -6.48 8.26
C GLY A 75 -2.36 -6.27 8.34
N MET A 76 -3.15 -6.53 7.28
CA MET A 76 -4.59 -6.23 7.25
C MET A 76 -5.41 -6.83 8.41
N HIS A 77 -5.02 -7.98 8.93
CA HIS A 77 -5.70 -8.59 10.07
C HIS A 77 -5.57 -7.81 11.39
N ALA A 78 -4.66 -6.83 11.45
CA ALA A 78 -4.35 -6.03 12.64
C ALA A 78 -4.77 -4.56 12.50
N VAL A 79 -5.29 -4.13 11.34
CA VAL A 79 -5.70 -2.74 11.16
C VAL A 79 -7.00 -2.41 11.89
N ASN A 80 -7.16 -1.14 12.25
CA ASN A 80 -8.40 -0.59 12.75
C ASN A 80 -9.36 -0.27 11.59
N GLY A 81 -10.65 -0.35 11.86
CA GLY A 81 -11.67 -0.01 10.88
C GLY A 81 -11.82 -1.03 9.75
N LYS A 82 -12.24 -0.56 8.58
CA LYS A 82 -12.58 -1.38 7.43
C LYS A 82 -11.43 -1.42 6.41
N THR A 83 -11.21 -2.58 5.81
CA THR A 83 -10.25 -2.73 4.71
C THR A 83 -10.94 -2.76 3.35
N MET A 84 -10.34 -2.11 2.35
CA MET A 84 -10.83 -2.03 0.98
C MET A 84 -9.71 -2.38 0.01
N ALA A 85 -9.99 -3.26 -0.94
CA ALA A 85 -9.03 -3.67 -1.98
C ALA A 85 -9.75 -3.97 -3.28
N ARG A 86 -9.00 -4.05 -4.37
CA ARG A 86 -9.55 -4.54 -5.63
C ARG A 86 -10.04 -5.99 -5.50
N THR A 87 -11.03 -6.34 -6.32
CA THR A 87 -11.55 -7.74 -6.36
C THR A 87 -10.44 -8.73 -6.67
N GLU A 88 -9.51 -8.38 -7.58
CA GLU A 88 -8.37 -9.21 -7.97
C GLU A 88 -7.42 -9.45 -6.80
N THR A 89 -7.14 -8.41 -6.00
CA THR A 89 -6.39 -8.50 -4.74
C THR A 89 -7.04 -9.53 -3.80
N ASN A 90 -8.34 -9.42 -3.57
CA ASN A 90 -9.07 -10.32 -2.68
C ASN A 90 -9.11 -11.76 -3.18
N VAL A 91 -9.24 -11.98 -4.48
CA VAL A 91 -9.16 -13.32 -5.10
C VAL A 91 -7.78 -13.94 -4.84
N LYS A 92 -6.71 -13.17 -5.04
CA LYS A 92 -5.33 -13.63 -4.82
C LYS A 92 -5.07 -13.95 -3.35
N LEU A 93 -5.45 -13.05 -2.44
CA LEU A 93 -5.28 -13.25 -0.99
C LEU A 93 -6.09 -14.45 -0.48
N ALA A 94 -7.33 -14.65 -0.97
CA ALA A 94 -8.13 -15.82 -0.62
C ALA A 94 -7.49 -17.13 -1.11
N GLN A 95 -6.81 -17.12 -2.26
CA GLN A 95 -6.04 -18.26 -2.76
C GLN A 95 -4.85 -18.55 -1.84
N ILE A 96 -3.99 -17.54 -1.57
CA ILE A 96 -2.81 -17.66 -0.70
C ILE A 96 -3.20 -18.15 0.69
N ARG A 97 -4.25 -17.57 1.29
CA ARG A 97 -4.79 -18.01 2.58
C ARG A 97 -5.16 -19.50 2.59
N ARG A 98 -5.83 -19.98 1.54
CA ARG A 98 -6.20 -21.40 1.42
C ARG A 98 -4.99 -22.32 1.29
N GLU A 99 -4.00 -21.91 0.49
CA GLU A 99 -2.76 -22.66 0.30
C GLU A 99 -1.97 -22.75 1.62
N MET A 100 -1.72 -21.65 2.30
CA MET A 100 -1.01 -21.61 3.58
C MET A 100 -1.74 -22.37 4.69
N SER A 101 -3.09 -22.36 4.69
CA SER A 101 -3.89 -23.10 5.67
C SER A 101 -3.87 -24.61 5.46
N ARG A 102 -3.74 -25.06 4.21
CA ARG A 102 -3.70 -26.51 3.86
C ARG A 102 -2.29 -27.09 3.94
N GLU A 103 -1.29 -26.27 3.65
CA GLU A 103 0.10 -26.67 3.53
C GLU A 103 1.01 -25.84 4.43
N PRO A 104 1.24 -26.26 5.69
CA PRO A 104 2.13 -25.54 6.60
C PRO A 104 3.56 -25.34 6.07
N ALA A 105 3.96 -26.11 5.05
CA ALA A 105 5.22 -25.93 4.35
C ALA A 105 5.29 -24.57 3.62
N LYS A 106 4.16 -24.09 3.08
CA LYS A 106 4.08 -22.78 2.39
C LYS A 106 4.41 -21.61 3.31
N VAL A 107 3.95 -21.66 4.56
CA VAL A 107 4.33 -20.65 5.56
C VAL A 107 5.84 -20.68 5.82
N ARG A 108 6.44 -21.89 5.93
CA ARG A 108 7.89 -22.01 6.12
C ARG A 108 8.69 -21.57 4.89
N GLU A 109 8.20 -21.83 3.69
CA GLU A 109 8.78 -21.35 2.44
C GLU A 109 8.76 -19.82 2.42
N PHE A 110 7.62 -19.19 2.70
CA PHE A 110 7.50 -17.74 2.80
C PHE A 110 8.48 -17.16 3.84
N LEU A 111 8.49 -17.67 5.08
CA LEU A 111 9.38 -17.21 6.14
C LEU A 111 10.88 -17.36 5.81
N ASN A 112 11.23 -18.23 4.86
CA ASN A 112 12.59 -18.44 4.41
C ASN A 112 12.89 -17.87 3.00
N SER A 113 11.91 -17.20 2.36
CA SER A 113 12.06 -16.70 1.00
C SER A 113 13.13 -15.60 0.90
N ASP A 114 13.19 -14.73 1.91
CA ASP A 114 14.12 -13.58 1.92
C ASP A 114 14.59 -13.26 3.34
N PRO A 115 15.84 -12.73 3.51
CA PRO A 115 16.35 -12.28 4.81
C PRO A 115 15.52 -11.16 5.45
N THR A 116 14.85 -10.31 4.69
CA THR A 116 14.00 -9.22 5.19
C THR A 116 12.73 -9.77 5.80
N VAL A 117 12.07 -10.74 5.13
CA VAL A 117 10.93 -11.50 5.65
C VAL A 117 11.27 -12.18 6.97
N ARG A 118 12.44 -12.85 7.05
CA ARG A 118 12.89 -13.47 8.31
C ARG A 118 13.04 -12.47 9.45
N ARG A 119 13.55 -11.27 9.14
CA ARG A 119 13.72 -10.21 10.16
C ARG A 119 12.37 -9.64 10.59
N GLU A 120 11.42 -9.50 9.67
CA GLU A 120 10.09 -9.00 9.98
C GLU A 120 9.33 -9.94 10.91
N TYR A 121 9.38 -11.24 10.62
CA TYR A 121 8.67 -12.26 11.42
C TYR A 121 9.50 -12.86 12.56
N ALA A 122 10.65 -12.29 12.86
CA ALA A 122 11.47 -12.70 14.02
C ALA A 122 10.67 -12.50 15.32
N GLY A 123 10.94 -13.37 16.31
CA GLY A 123 10.24 -13.27 17.60
C GLY A 123 8.84 -13.88 17.62
N GLY A 124 8.42 -14.56 16.55
CA GLY A 124 7.14 -15.29 16.51
C GLY A 124 5.94 -14.45 16.08
N VAL A 125 6.16 -13.34 15.36
CA VAL A 125 5.08 -12.62 14.69
C VAL A 125 4.35 -13.59 13.76
N PRO A 126 3.01 -13.74 13.85
CA PRO A 126 2.28 -14.71 13.03
C PRO A 126 2.14 -14.23 11.59
N VAL A 127 2.24 -15.18 10.62
CA VAL A 127 1.85 -14.93 9.23
C VAL A 127 0.35 -15.16 9.11
N ILE A 128 -0.40 -14.08 8.90
CA ILE A 128 -1.87 -14.13 8.79
C ILE A 128 -2.27 -13.42 7.50
N VAL A 129 -2.94 -14.14 6.60
CA VAL A 129 -3.44 -13.62 5.34
C VAL A 129 -4.96 -13.55 5.39
N VAL A 130 -5.52 -12.37 5.16
CA VAL A 130 -6.97 -12.16 5.08
C VAL A 130 -7.30 -11.36 3.82
N PRO A 131 -8.41 -11.64 3.12
CA PRO A 131 -8.96 -10.72 2.15
C PRO A 131 -9.46 -9.45 2.84
N ALA A 132 -9.53 -8.35 2.10
CA ALA A 132 -10.16 -7.12 2.57
C ALA A 132 -11.69 -7.27 2.71
N ASP A 133 -12.29 -6.42 3.55
CA ASP A 133 -13.72 -6.46 3.87
C ASP A 133 -14.60 -6.04 2.70
N GLU A 134 -14.10 -5.13 1.84
CA GLU A 134 -14.86 -4.57 0.72
C GLU A 134 -14.07 -4.63 -0.58
N ASN A 135 -14.77 -4.99 -1.67
CA ASN A 135 -14.21 -5.01 -3.03
C ASN A 135 -14.37 -3.67 -3.74
N ILE A 136 -13.30 -3.23 -4.39
CA ILE A 136 -13.28 -2.09 -5.32
C ILE A 136 -13.27 -2.65 -6.75
N GLN A 137 -14.28 -2.27 -7.55
CA GLN A 137 -14.46 -2.74 -8.93
C GLN A 137 -14.37 -1.60 -9.96
N GLU A 138 -14.50 -0.36 -9.52
CA GLU A 138 -14.46 0.85 -10.33
C GLU A 138 -13.78 1.99 -9.54
N ASP A 139 -13.38 3.04 -10.24
CA ASP A 139 -12.85 4.24 -9.60
C ASP A 139 -13.86 4.80 -8.60
N ARG A 140 -13.38 5.27 -7.44
CA ARG A 140 -14.24 5.67 -6.32
C ARG A 140 -13.68 6.88 -5.59
N ILE A 141 -14.55 7.76 -5.12
CA ILE A 141 -14.21 8.90 -4.28
C ILE A 141 -14.70 8.65 -2.85
N ILE A 142 -13.84 8.90 -1.87
CA ILE A 142 -14.15 8.83 -0.44
C ILE A 142 -14.01 10.23 0.15
N ASP A 143 -15.11 10.81 0.66
CA ASP A 143 -15.13 12.09 1.38
C ASP A 143 -14.69 11.85 2.84
N LEU A 144 -13.50 12.35 3.19
CA LEU A 144 -12.96 12.27 4.55
C LEU A 144 -13.31 13.49 5.41
N GLY A 145 -14.04 14.46 4.84
CA GLY A 145 -14.42 15.71 5.50
C GLY A 145 -13.42 16.83 5.29
N GLY A 146 -13.61 17.61 4.22
CA GLY A 146 -12.72 18.70 3.81
C GLY A 146 -11.52 18.26 2.96
N VAL A 147 -11.28 16.99 2.86
CA VAL A 147 -10.31 16.35 1.96
C VAL A 147 -10.91 15.07 1.40
N THR A 148 -10.54 14.71 0.19
CA THR A 148 -11.03 13.51 -0.51
C THR A 148 -9.90 12.55 -0.83
N ALA A 149 -10.21 11.26 -0.90
CA ALA A 149 -9.33 10.24 -1.46
C ALA A 149 -9.99 9.65 -2.71
N GLU A 150 -9.39 9.87 -3.87
CA GLU A 150 -9.80 9.27 -5.14
C GLU A 150 -9.06 7.96 -5.35
N LEU A 151 -9.80 6.85 -5.36
CA LEU A 151 -9.29 5.52 -5.64
C LEU A 151 -9.35 5.28 -7.14
N ILE A 152 -8.21 5.09 -7.79
CA ILE A 152 -8.09 5.04 -9.24
C ILE A 152 -7.48 3.71 -9.67
N ILE A 153 -8.24 2.91 -10.40
CA ILE A 153 -7.75 1.64 -10.96
C ILE A 153 -6.74 1.93 -12.07
N ALA A 154 -5.60 1.24 -12.06
CA ALA A 154 -4.55 1.44 -13.04
C ALA A 154 -4.05 0.12 -13.63
N GLU A 155 -3.61 0.16 -14.89
CA GLU A 155 -2.71 -0.85 -15.42
C GLU A 155 -1.32 -0.65 -14.83
N SER A 156 -0.62 -1.73 -14.54
CA SER A 156 0.71 -1.71 -13.94
C SER A 156 1.54 -2.87 -14.46
N PRO A 157 2.84 -2.66 -14.74
CA PRO A 157 3.74 -3.76 -15.05
C PRO A 157 4.00 -4.68 -13.84
N HIS A 158 3.76 -4.20 -12.62
CA HIS A 158 4.05 -4.93 -11.38
C HIS A 158 2.99 -5.99 -11.07
N THR A 159 1.72 -5.58 -11.06
CA THR A 159 0.59 -6.47 -10.79
C THR A 159 -0.66 -6.04 -11.57
N ASP A 160 -1.61 -6.98 -11.74
CA ASP A 160 -2.86 -6.71 -12.47
C ASP A 160 -3.93 -6.06 -11.58
N ASP A 161 -3.66 -5.85 -10.30
CA ASP A 161 -4.60 -5.33 -9.30
C ASP A 161 -4.22 -3.94 -8.77
N ALA A 162 -3.39 -3.19 -9.49
CA ALA A 162 -2.93 -1.89 -9.03
C ALA A 162 -4.08 -0.89 -8.79
N LEU A 163 -4.06 -0.26 -7.60
CA LEU A 163 -4.96 0.79 -7.17
C LEU A 163 -4.14 1.99 -6.70
N LEU A 164 -4.38 3.14 -7.28
CA LEU A 164 -3.75 4.40 -6.88
C LEU A 164 -4.69 5.14 -5.93
N VAL A 165 -4.11 5.96 -5.03
CA VAL A 165 -4.89 6.83 -4.13
C VAL A 165 -4.43 8.26 -4.34
N TYR A 166 -5.30 9.09 -4.90
CA TYR A 166 -5.04 10.51 -5.15
C TYR A 166 -5.77 11.38 -4.15
N VAL A 167 -5.08 12.40 -3.64
CA VAL A 167 -5.60 13.41 -2.71
C VAL A 167 -5.56 14.77 -3.42
N PRO A 168 -6.66 15.18 -4.10
CA PRO A 168 -6.67 16.39 -4.94
C PRO A 168 -6.32 17.68 -4.18
N GLU A 169 -6.86 17.84 -2.98
CA GLU A 169 -6.68 19.04 -2.16
C GLU A 169 -5.22 19.27 -1.78
N ASP A 170 -4.46 18.20 -1.69
CA ASP A 170 -3.05 18.21 -1.29
C ASP A 170 -2.09 17.95 -2.48
N ASN A 171 -2.61 17.64 -3.67
CA ASN A 171 -1.85 17.26 -4.87
C ASN A 171 -0.88 16.08 -4.63
N VAL A 172 -1.30 15.08 -3.83
CA VAL A 172 -0.50 13.90 -3.47
C VAL A 172 -1.09 12.65 -4.09
N LEU A 173 -0.25 11.84 -4.74
CA LEU A 173 -0.64 10.56 -5.34
C LEU A 173 0.20 9.43 -4.75
N PHE A 174 -0.46 8.42 -4.17
CA PHE A 174 0.14 7.14 -3.80
C PHE A 174 -0.01 6.16 -4.96
N VAL A 175 1.07 5.51 -5.33
CA VAL A 175 1.12 4.58 -6.48
C VAL A 175 1.42 3.14 -6.08
N GLY A 176 1.72 2.86 -4.79
CA GLY A 176 2.23 1.56 -4.38
C GLY A 176 3.50 1.22 -5.15
N ASP A 177 3.59 0.02 -5.70
CA ASP A 177 4.72 -0.49 -6.47
C ASP A 177 4.45 -0.49 -7.98
N ALA A 178 3.43 0.25 -8.42
CA ALA A 178 2.90 0.16 -9.79
C ALA A 178 3.92 0.43 -10.91
N GLN A 179 5.05 1.09 -10.59
CA GLN A 179 6.15 1.36 -11.53
C GLN A 179 7.20 0.24 -11.61
N LEU A 180 7.14 -0.77 -10.74
CA LEU A 180 8.13 -1.85 -10.73
C LEU A 180 7.79 -2.94 -11.75
N GLY A 181 8.77 -3.79 -12.07
CA GLY A 181 8.56 -5.00 -12.87
C GLY A 181 7.81 -6.10 -12.09
N GLU A 182 7.31 -7.11 -12.80
CA GLU A 182 6.56 -8.23 -12.23
C GLU A 182 7.44 -9.09 -11.30
N PHE A 183 7.04 -9.23 -10.04
CA PHE A 183 7.71 -10.11 -9.08
C PHE A 183 7.38 -11.60 -9.39
N PRO A 184 8.34 -12.54 -9.26
CA PRO A 184 9.72 -12.38 -8.75
C PRO A 184 10.77 -12.14 -9.84
N SER A 185 10.37 -12.08 -11.09
CA SER A 185 11.29 -11.96 -12.23
C SER A 185 11.85 -10.56 -12.42
N TRP A 186 11.16 -9.56 -11.89
CA TRP A 186 11.39 -8.12 -12.11
C TRP A 186 11.36 -7.72 -13.59
N LYS A 187 10.74 -8.57 -14.41
CA LYS A 187 10.57 -8.31 -15.85
C LYS A 187 9.61 -7.15 -16.05
N MET A 188 10.06 -6.16 -16.80
CA MET A 188 9.24 -5.01 -17.15
C MET A 188 8.36 -5.29 -18.37
N ASP A 189 7.07 -5.03 -18.24
CA ASP A 189 6.14 -4.91 -19.35
C ASP A 189 6.07 -3.42 -19.76
N TRP A 190 6.76 -3.08 -20.85
CA TRP A 190 6.89 -1.69 -21.30
C TRP A 190 5.59 -1.10 -21.84
N ASP A 191 4.67 -1.92 -22.36
CA ASP A 191 3.35 -1.45 -22.82
C ASP A 191 2.50 -1.04 -21.61
N LYS A 192 2.48 -1.85 -20.57
CA LYS A 192 1.82 -1.51 -19.28
C LYS A 192 2.49 -0.31 -18.62
N MET A 193 3.82 -0.21 -18.65
CA MET A 193 4.54 0.93 -18.10
C MET A 193 4.16 2.22 -18.83
N ALA A 194 4.10 2.21 -20.17
CA ALA A 194 3.69 3.37 -20.95
C ALA A 194 2.22 3.79 -20.65
N ALA A 195 1.33 2.82 -20.46
CA ALA A 195 -0.06 3.08 -20.08
C ALA A 195 -0.13 3.69 -18.68
N PHE A 196 0.63 3.16 -17.72
CA PHE A 196 0.74 3.68 -16.35
C PHE A 196 1.30 5.11 -16.32
N ALA A 197 2.45 5.36 -16.99
CA ALA A 197 3.05 6.69 -17.06
C ALA A 197 2.08 7.73 -17.65
N LYS A 198 1.35 7.36 -18.72
CA LYS A 198 0.33 8.22 -19.31
C LYS A 198 -0.84 8.50 -18.35
N LYS A 199 -1.22 7.54 -17.51
CA LYS A 199 -2.24 7.74 -16.47
C LYS A 199 -1.75 8.72 -15.40
N VAL A 200 -0.55 8.51 -14.85
CA VAL A 200 0.07 9.41 -13.86
C VAL A 200 0.22 10.83 -14.42
N GLN A 201 0.62 10.96 -15.68
CA GLN A 201 0.77 12.27 -16.31
C GLN A 201 -0.52 13.10 -16.32
N ARG A 202 -1.69 12.44 -16.41
CA ARG A 202 -3.02 13.10 -16.45
C ARG A 202 -3.55 13.50 -15.08
N ILE A 203 -3.05 12.92 -14.00
CA ILE A 203 -3.43 13.25 -12.64
C ILE A 203 -2.66 14.51 -12.23
N ASP A 204 -3.35 15.51 -11.67
CA ASP A 204 -2.73 16.78 -11.25
C ASP A 204 -2.07 16.65 -9.87
N ALA A 205 -1.10 15.73 -9.78
CA ALA A 205 -0.31 15.51 -8.57
C ALA A 205 1.01 16.28 -8.62
N GLY A 206 1.39 16.90 -7.52
CA GLY A 206 2.70 17.53 -7.35
C GLY A 206 3.71 16.59 -6.69
N VAL A 207 3.21 15.71 -5.82
CA VAL A 207 4.02 14.72 -5.08
C VAL A 207 3.54 13.31 -5.39
N ILE A 208 4.47 12.42 -5.71
CA ILE A 208 4.22 11.00 -5.92
C ILE A 208 4.88 10.21 -4.78
N ILE A 209 4.14 9.26 -4.20
CA ILE A 209 4.62 8.37 -3.13
C ILE A 209 4.47 6.93 -3.61
N ASP A 210 5.60 6.25 -3.76
CA ASP A 210 5.63 4.80 -4.01
C ASP A 210 5.79 3.99 -2.71
N GLY A 211 5.84 2.66 -2.82
CA GLY A 211 5.96 1.78 -1.66
C GLY A 211 7.34 1.83 -1.00
N HIS A 212 8.44 2.00 -1.74
CA HIS A 212 9.78 1.65 -1.26
C HIS A 212 10.84 2.74 -1.40
N TRP A 213 10.44 3.99 -1.63
CA TRP A 213 11.37 5.11 -1.76
C TRP A 213 10.88 6.36 -1.04
N LYS A 214 11.69 7.42 -1.06
CA LYS A 214 11.28 8.75 -0.62
C LYS A 214 10.25 9.35 -1.59
N PRO A 215 9.39 10.29 -1.14
CA PRO A 215 8.50 11.01 -2.05
C PRO A 215 9.26 11.69 -3.19
N TYR A 216 8.67 11.67 -4.39
CA TYR A 216 9.16 12.31 -5.60
C TYR A 216 8.35 13.57 -5.93
N THR A 217 8.93 14.52 -6.65
CA THR A 217 8.12 15.39 -7.50
C THR A 217 7.58 14.57 -8.68
N LYS A 218 6.48 15.04 -9.28
CA LYS A 218 5.91 14.35 -10.47
C LYS A 218 6.92 14.29 -11.62
N GLU A 219 7.71 15.35 -11.81
CA GLU A 219 8.74 15.41 -12.84
C GLU A 219 9.83 14.36 -12.62
N GLU A 220 10.34 14.23 -11.38
CA GLU A 220 11.33 13.23 -11.01
C GLU A 220 10.79 11.82 -11.26
N PHE A 221 9.56 11.54 -10.82
CA PHE A 221 8.93 10.23 -10.99
C PHE A 221 8.73 9.87 -12.46
N LEU A 222 8.18 10.79 -13.27
CA LEU A 222 7.98 10.56 -14.70
C LEU A 222 9.31 10.41 -15.46
N ALA A 223 10.37 11.08 -15.04
CA ALA A 223 11.71 10.92 -15.65
C ALA A 223 12.35 9.55 -15.32
N GLU A 224 11.96 8.93 -14.18
CA GLU A 224 12.47 7.61 -13.79
C GLU A 224 11.78 6.47 -14.54
N ILE A 225 10.48 6.62 -14.85
CA ILE A 225 9.66 5.56 -15.47
C ILE A 225 9.44 5.74 -16.98
N GLY A 226 9.92 6.84 -17.58
CA GLY A 226 9.67 7.24 -18.99
C GLY A 226 10.73 6.85 -19.99
#